data_00bfcacc11919dcec344089b53e1dfaf
#
_entry.id   00bfcacc11919dcec344089b53e1dfaf
#
_cell.length_a   1.000
_cell.length_b   1.000
_cell.length_c   1.000
_cell.angle_alpha   90.00
_cell.angle_beta   90.00
_cell.angle_gamma   90.00
#
_symmetry.space_group_name_H-M   'P 1'
#
loop_
_entity.id
_entity.type
_entity.pdbx_description
1 polymer ?
#
loop_
_entity_poly.entity_id
_entity_poly.type
_entity_poly.pdbx_seq_one_letter_code
_entity_poly.pdbx_strand_id
1 'polypeptide(L)'
;MKARWLSIPAAAAVMMMSMGQANAEEGLELAKKSGCLACHSVEKKVVGPAWKDVAAKYKGDGSAKAALVEKVKKGGKGNWTAVTGGVPMPPYSPRVADADIEKLVDFVLSL
;
A
#
# COMPACT_ATOMS: atom_id res chain seq x y z
N MET A 1 12.79 26.33 -51.13
CA MET A 1 12.91 25.87 -50.18
C MET A 1 11.93 25.29 -49.43
N LYS A 2 11.98 24.29 -48.82
CA LYS A 2 11.06 23.66 -48.23
C LYS A 2 11.26 23.62 -46.83
N ALA A 3 10.38 23.84 -46.06
CA ALA A 3 10.47 23.76 -44.67
C ALA A 3 10.34 22.39 -44.25
N ARG A 4 11.12 21.94 -43.36
CA ARG A 4 10.99 20.71 -42.89
C ARG A 4 10.42 20.78 -41.60
N TRP A 5 9.40 20.24 -41.32
CA TRP A 5 8.74 20.22 -40.08
C TRP A 5 8.94 18.97 -39.43
N LEU A 6 9.65 18.99 -38.37
CA LEU A 6 9.90 17.84 -37.66
C LEU A 6 8.90 17.70 -36.60
N SER A 7 8.10 16.73 -36.65
CA SER A 7 7.16 16.52 -35.63
C SER A 7 7.82 15.93 -34.48
N ILE A 8 7.71 16.46 -33.35
CA ILE A 8 8.28 15.91 -32.19
C ILE A 8 7.26 15.10 -31.48
N PRO A 9 7.45 13.85 -31.36
CA PRO A 9 6.47 13.01 -30.69
C PRO A 9 6.49 13.28 -29.21
N ALA A 10 5.35 13.41 -28.65
CA ALA A 10 5.22 13.65 -27.25
C ALA A 10 4.85 12.38 -26.50
N ALA A 11 5.55 11.34 -26.79
CA ALA A 11 5.21 10.06 -26.22
C ALA A 11 5.70 9.81 -24.82
N ALA A 12 6.62 10.65 -24.35
CA ALA A 12 7.27 10.38 -23.07
C ALA A 12 6.37 10.52 -21.86
N ALA A 13 5.34 11.34 -21.94
CA ALA A 13 4.51 11.60 -20.78
C ALA A 13 3.58 10.44 -20.39
N VAL A 14 3.31 9.56 -21.32
CA VAL A 14 2.36 8.48 -21.07
C VAL A 14 2.91 7.38 -20.19
N MET A 15 4.22 7.18 -20.26
CA MET A 15 4.83 6.08 -19.52
C MET A 15 4.82 6.25 -18.00
N MET A 16 4.82 7.47 -17.52
CA MET A 16 4.86 7.69 -16.08
C MET A 16 3.55 7.29 -15.39
N MET A 17 2.44 7.44 -16.08
CA MET A 17 1.15 7.05 -15.50
C MET A 17 1.01 5.55 -15.40
N SER A 18 1.60 4.82 -16.35
CA SER A 18 1.55 3.37 -16.31
C SER A 18 2.29 2.78 -15.13
N MET A 19 3.37 3.41 -14.72
CA MET A 19 4.16 2.89 -13.60
C MET A 19 3.41 2.97 -12.28
N GLY A 20 2.62 4.03 -12.08
CA GLY A 20 1.84 4.17 -10.87
C GLY A 20 0.77 3.10 -10.77
N GLN A 21 0.13 2.77 -11.89
CA GLN A 21 -0.88 1.72 -11.91
C GLN A 21 -0.27 0.35 -11.68
N ALA A 22 0.88 0.07 -12.26
CA ALA A 22 1.55 -1.21 -12.08
C ALA A 22 1.90 -1.45 -10.61
N ASN A 23 2.39 -0.42 -9.92
CA ASN A 23 2.74 -0.55 -8.52
C ASN A 23 1.52 -0.79 -7.65
N ALA A 24 0.40 -0.15 -7.96
CA ALA A 24 -0.83 -0.34 -7.23
C ALA A 24 -1.37 -1.76 -7.43
N GLU A 25 -1.31 -2.27 -8.65
CA GLU A 25 -1.74 -3.64 -8.94
C GLU A 25 -0.86 -4.66 -8.26
N GLU A 26 0.44 -4.47 -8.27
CA GLU A 26 1.38 -5.36 -7.61
C GLU A 26 1.13 -5.40 -6.11
N GLY A 27 0.89 -4.25 -5.51
CA GLY A 27 0.61 -4.17 -4.08
C GLY A 27 -0.65 -4.92 -3.70
N LEU A 28 -1.71 -4.77 -4.50
CA LEU A 28 -2.97 -5.45 -4.24
C LEU A 28 -2.83 -6.97 -4.41
N GLU A 29 -2.12 -7.42 -5.44
CA GLU A 29 -1.88 -8.84 -5.65
C GLU A 29 -1.05 -9.44 -4.52
N LEU A 30 -0.03 -8.73 -4.08
CA LEU A 30 0.78 -9.18 -2.96
C LEU A 30 -0.06 -9.28 -1.68
N ALA A 31 -0.95 -8.32 -1.45
CA ALA A 31 -1.86 -8.34 -0.31
C ALA A 31 -2.79 -9.55 -0.35
N LYS A 32 -3.31 -9.88 -1.52
CA LYS A 32 -4.15 -11.08 -1.68
C LYS A 32 -3.37 -12.32 -1.34
N LYS A 33 -2.19 -12.48 -1.90
CA LYS A 33 -1.36 -13.65 -1.68
C LYS A 33 -0.94 -13.80 -0.23
N SER A 34 -0.77 -12.69 0.46
CA SER A 34 -0.32 -12.67 1.84
C SER A 34 -1.46 -12.82 2.85
N GLY A 35 -2.70 -12.86 2.38
CA GLY A 35 -3.86 -13.05 3.25
C GLY A 35 -4.37 -11.80 3.93
N CYS A 36 -3.91 -10.63 3.52
CA CYS A 36 -4.30 -9.37 4.16
C CYS A 36 -5.77 -9.03 3.94
N LEU A 37 -6.34 -9.43 2.82
CA LEU A 37 -7.71 -9.10 2.47
C LEU A 37 -8.77 -9.89 3.24
N ALA A 38 -8.34 -10.81 4.09
CA ALA A 38 -9.27 -11.47 5.02
C ALA A 38 -9.78 -10.49 6.07
N CYS A 39 -8.96 -9.49 6.44
CA CYS A 39 -9.29 -8.53 7.50
C CYS A 39 -9.27 -7.09 7.05
N HIS A 40 -8.72 -6.80 5.89
CA HIS A 40 -8.64 -5.44 5.36
C HIS A 40 -9.25 -5.32 3.98
N SER A 41 -9.67 -4.11 3.65
CA SER A 41 -10.07 -3.72 2.30
C SER A 41 -9.48 -2.35 2.03
N VAL A 42 -9.34 -1.99 0.76
CA VAL A 42 -8.85 -0.66 0.38
C VAL A 42 -9.84 0.40 0.82
N GLU A 43 -11.13 0.17 0.57
CA GLU A 43 -12.17 1.17 0.75
C GLU A 43 -12.98 1.05 2.03
N LYS A 44 -13.05 -0.12 2.60
CA LYS A 44 -13.99 -0.40 3.70
C LYS A 44 -13.31 -1.03 4.89
N LYS A 45 -13.86 -0.74 6.07
CA LYS A 45 -13.52 -1.50 7.26
C LYS A 45 -14.06 -2.92 7.13
N VAL A 46 -13.28 -3.90 7.49
CA VAL A 46 -13.72 -5.30 7.60
C VAL A 46 -13.52 -5.70 9.07
N VAL A 47 -12.45 -6.39 9.41
CA VAL A 47 -12.05 -6.57 10.80
C VAL A 47 -11.10 -5.45 11.17
N GLY A 48 -10.13 -5.17 10.30
CA GLY A 48 -9.21 -4.06 10.45
C GLY A 48 -9.70 -2.82 9.70
N PRO A 49 -9.00 -1.70 9.86
CA PRO A 49 -9.37 -0.45 9.21
C PRO A 49 -9.21 -0.54 7.69
N ALA A 50 -9.99 0.27 6.98
CA ALA A 50 -9.79 0.45 5.55
C ALA A 50 -8.39 1.00 5.29
N TRP A 51 -7.72 0.53 4.28
CA TRP A 51 -6.36 0.99 4.00
C TRP A 51 -6.30 2.46 3.60
N LYS A 52 -7.32 2.99 2.98
CA LYS A 52 -7.40 4.43 2.72
C LYS A 52 -7.43 5.25 4.00
N ASP A 53 -8.06 4.73 5.03
CA ASP A 53 -8.10 5.40 6.33
C ASP A 53 -6.72 5.35 7.00
N VAL A 54 -6.01 4.24 6.85
CA VAL A 54 -4.65 4.11 7.36
C VAL A 54 -3.74 5.12 6.65
N ALA A 55 -3.84 5.20 5.33
CA ALA A 55 -3.05 6.17 4.56
C ALA A 55 -3.34 7.60 4.99
N ALA A 56 -4.61 7.93 5.20
CA ALA A 56 -5.01 9.27 5.62
C ALA A 56 -4.48 9.62 7.02
N LYS A 57 -4.55 8.65 7.94
CA LYS A 57 -4.07 8.87 9.31
C LYS A 57 -2.59 9.17 9.37
N TYR A 58 -1.81 8.49 8.56
CA TYR A 58 -0.36 8.61 8.59
C TYR A 58 0.22 9.51 7.50
N LYS A 59 -0.63 10.26 6.82
CA LYS A 59 -0.16 11.14 5.77
C LYS A 59 0.83 12.17 6.32
N GLY A 60 1.99 12.26 5.71
CA GLY A 60 3.02 13.19 6.15
C GLY A 60 3.85 12.73 7.34
N ASP A 61 3.57 11.54 7.89
CA ASP A 61 4.32 11.03 9.02
C ASP A 61 5.48 10.18 8.51
N GLY A 62 6.69 10.72 8.59
CA GLY A 62 7.90 10.05 8.10
C GLY A 62 8.28 8.80 8.88
N SER A 63 7.75 8.61 10.09
CA SER A 63 8.04 7.44 10.91
C SER A 63 7.02 6.32 10.73
N ALA A 64 5.95 6.57 10.00
CA ALA A 64 4.85 5.62 9.88
C ALA A 64 5.27 4.31 9.21
N LYS A 65 6.10 4.38 8.18
CA LYS A 65 6.51 3.18 7.47
C LYS A 65 7.18 2.18 8.40
N ALA A 66 8.17 2.61 9.15
CA ALA A 66 8.90 1.71 10.05
C ALA A 66 7.98 1.13 11.13
N ALA A 67 7.10 1.96 11.69
CA ALA A 67 6.17 1.52 12.72
C ALA A 67 5.18 0.49 12.18
N LEU A 68 4.65 0.71 10.97
CA LEU A 68 3.70 -0.21 10.37
C LEU A 68 4.35 -1.51 9.92
N VAL A 69 5.58 -1.46 9.43
CA VAL A 69 6.33 -2.67 9.10
C VAL A 69 6.46 -3.55 10.34
N GLU A 70 6.85 -2.97 11.48
CA GLU A 70 6.95 -3.71 12.73
C GLU A 70 5.60 -4.25 13.17
N LYS A 71 4.52 -3.47 12.99
CA LYS A 71 3.17 -3.92 13.34
C LYS A 71 2.75 -5.14 12.52
N VAL A 72 3.03 -5.14 11.23
CA VAL A 72 2.70 -6.28 10.37
C VAL A 72 3.52 -7.50 10.75
N LYS A 73 4.80 -7.31 11.04
CA LYS A 73 5.65 -8.42 11.45
C LYS A 73 5.21 -9.07 12.73
N LYS A 74 4.96 -8.26 13.74
CA LYS A 74 4.69 -8.76 15.11
C LYS A 74 3.22 -8.88 15.46
N GLY A 75 2.37 -8.18 14.73
CA GLY A 75 0.95 -8.15 15.03
C GLY A 75 0.62 -7.31 16.26
N GLY A 76 -0.57 -7.48 16.78
CA GLY A 76 -1.04 -6.79 17.96
C GLY A 76 -2.18 -5.84 17.67
N LYS A 77 -2.67 -5.18 18.74
CA LYS A 77 -3.87 -4.32 18.62
C LYS A 77 -3.62 -2.98 17.97
N GLY A 78 -2.48 -2.38 18.19
CA GLY A 78 -2.11 -1.09 17.61
C GLY A 78 -3.03 0.05 18.03
N ASN A 79 -3.16 1.04 17.14
CA ASN A 79 -3.86 2.28 17.42
C ASN A 79 -5.28 2.31 16.85
N TRP A 80 -5.80 1.18 16.42
CA TRP A 80 -7.10 1.13 15.74
C TRP A 80 -8.17 0.40 16.54
N THR A 81 -8.01 0.31 17.85
CA THR A 81 -8.92 -0.45 18.70
C THR A 81 -10.37 0.04 18.63
N ALA A 82 -10.58 1.33 18.37
CA ALA A 82 -11.93 1.86 18.19
C ALA A 82 -12.61 1.29 16.95
N VAL A 83 -11.82 0.94 15.93
CA VAL A 83 -12.34 0.36 14.68
C VAL A 83 -12.46 -1.15 14.78
N THR A 84 -11.45 -1.79 15.37
CA THR A 84 -11.35 -3.24 15.41
C THR A 84 -12.09 -3.89 16.57
N GLY A 85 -12.52 -3.09 17.54
CA GLY A 85 -13.12 -3.63 18.76
C GLY A 85 -12.10 -4.32 19.64
N GLY A 86 -10.83 -4.07 19.43
CA GLY A 86 -9.75 -4.70 20.20
C GLY A 86 -9.25 -6.01 19.60
N VAL A 87 -9.74 -6.41 18.43
CA VAL A 87 -9.24 -7.62 17.76
C VAL A 87 -7.82 -7.37 17.28
N PRO A 88 -6.84 -8.19 17.67
CA PRO A 88 -5.47 -7.96 17.27
C PRO A 88 -5.20 -8.43 15.85
N MET A 89 -4.26 -7.77 15.18
CA MET A 89 -3.76 -8.25 13.90
C MET A 89 -2.80 -9.41 14.17
N PRO A 90 -2.89 -10.53 13.45
CA PRO A 90 -1.93 -11.61 13.64
C PRO A 90 -0.55 -11.25 13.11
N PRO A 91 0.51 -11.88 13.61
CA PRO A 91 1.86 -11.63 13.10
C PRO A 91 2.06 -12.30 11.74
N TYR A 92 2.77 -11.62 10.86
CA TYR A 92 3.01 -12.13 9.51
C TYR A 92 4.46 -12.55 9.24
N SER A 93 5.38 -12.20 10.12
CA SER A 93 6.75 -12.69 10.02
C SER A 93 6.88 -14.00 10.80
N PRO A 94 7.57 -15.02 10.29
CA PRO A 94 8.33 -15.05 9.04
C PRO A 94 7.54 -15.58 7.85
N ARG A 95 6.25 -15.79 8.00
CA ARG A 95 5.43 -16.36 6.93
C ARG A 95 5.46 -15.52 5.66
N VAL A 96 5.46 -14.21 5.81
CA VAL A 96 5.64 -13.27 4.70
C VAL A 96 7.03 -12.67 4.85
N ALA A 97 7.79 -12.63 3.77
CA ALA A 97 9.15 -12.11 3.79
C ALA A 97 9.17 -10.63 4.15
N ASP A 98 10.19 -10.21 4.87
CA ASP A 98 10.32 -8.82 5.30
C ASP A 98 10.26 -7.82 4.14
N ALA A 99 10.90 -8.15 3.01
CA ALA A 99 10.87 -7.28 1.83
C ALA A 99 9.44 -7.12 1.29
N ASP A 100 8.63 -8.16 1.36
CA ASP A 100 7.24 -8.13 0.92
C ASP A 100 6.39 -7.32 1.90
N ILE A 101 6.66 -7.42 3.19
CA ILE A 101 5.98 -6.61 4.19
C ILE A 101 6.26 -5.13 3.95
N GLU A 102 7.49 -4.77 3.62
CA GLU A 102 7.83 -3.40 3.29
C GLU A 102 7.07 -2.91 2.06
N LYS A 103 6.95 -3.74 1.04
CA LYS A 103 6.17 -3.41 -0.15
C LYS A 103 4.69 -3.23 0.16
N LEU A 104 4.15 -4.08 1.02
CA LEU A 104 2.76 -3.97 1.43
C LEU A 104 2.49 -2.67 2.18
N VAL A 105 3.37 -2.29 3.09
CA VAL A 105 3.23 -1.05 3.83
C VAL A 105 3.35 0.16 2.89
N ASP A 106 4.31 0.13 1.96
CA ASP A 106 4.44 1.19 0.95
C ASP A 106 3.17 1.32 0.12
N PHE A 107 2.59 0.19 -0.27
CA PHE A 107 1.34 0.20 -1.03
C PHE A 107 0.21 0.86 -0.23
N VAL A 108 0.02 0.45 1.02
CA VAL A 108 -1.03 1.00 1.88
C VAL A 108 -0.84 2.51 2.07
N LEU A 109 0.38 2.94 2.35
CA LEU A 109 0.66 4.36 2.58
C LEU A 109 0.55 5.20 1.32
N SER A 110 0.53 4.58 0.15
CA SER A 110 0.39 5.30 -1.13
C SER A 110 -1.07 5.58 -1.52
N LEU A 111 -2.03 5.05 -0.80
CA LEU A 111 -3.45 5.15 -1.14
C LEU A 111 -4.12 6.50 -0.80
#